data_d791388660c5a6e798dca804a78a7404
#
_entry.id   d791388660c5a6e798dca804a78a7404
#
_cell.length_a   1.000
_cell.length_b   1.000
_cell.length_c   1.000
_cell.angle_alpha   90.00
_cell.angle_beta   90.00
_cell.angle_gamma   90.00
#
_symmetry.space_group_name_H-M   'P 1'
#
loop_
_entity.id
_entity.type
_entity.pdbx_description
1 polymer ?
#
loop_
_entity_poly.entity_id
_entity_poly.type
_entity_poly.pdbx_seq_one_letter_code
_entity_poly.pdbx_strand_id
1 'polypeptide(L)'
;MTRVRNDQFDAAKGLDRGRSKPVEAAWYLLKCCVFLTPLPFPSRLKCALLRMFGATVGSGVVMKPRVNIHLPWKLAIGDHSWIGEEVFILNLEPVTIGAHCCISQRAFLCTGNHDFRQPDMPFRSQPIRIEDGAWVGAQSFVGPGVTVGTEAVISAGSIVTRSQPAQKVCAGNPCVPLKDRWSRL
;
A
#
# COMPACT_ATOMS: atom_id res chain seq x y z
N MET A 1 -20.21 -31.76 4.65
CA MET A 1 -20.72 -30.42 4.32
C MET A 1 -19.61 -29.42 4.53
N THR A 2 -19.29 -28.59 3.53
CA THR A 2 -18.29 -27.50 3.63
C THR A 2 -18.82 -26.44 4.58
N ARG A 3 -17.97 -25.98 5.53
CA ARG A 3 -18.33 -24.88 6.44
C ARG A 3 -18.26 -23.52 5.77
N VAL A 4 -17.40 -23.38 4.75
CA VAL A 4 -17.21 -22.11 4.02
C VAL A 4 -18.35 -21.90 3.04
N ARG A 5 -18.92 -20.69 3.06
CA ARG A 5 -20.10 -20.27 2.27
C ARG A 5 -19.82 -18.96 1.55
N ASN A 6 -18.95 -19.00 0.53
CA ASN A 6 -18.61 -17.83 -0.29
C ASN A 6 -19.81 -17.23 -1.01
N ASP A 7 -20.87 -18.01 -1.20
CA ASP A 7 -22.16 -17.58 -1.73
C ASP A 7 -22.89 -16.62 -0.78
N GLN A 8 -22.51 -16.58 0.50
CA GLN A 8 -23.04 -15.67 1.52
C GLN A 8 -22.15 -14.45 1.75
N PHE A 9 -21.00 -14.37 1.07
CA PHE A 9 -20.12 -13.21 1.17
C PHE A 9 -20.79 -11.96 0.57
N ASP A 10 -20.87 -10.91 1.37
CA ASP A 10 -21.38 -9.59 0.95
C ASP A 10 -20.24 -8.58 0.90
N ALA A 11 -19.81 -8.24 -0.31
CA ALA A 11 -18.74 -7.27 -0.55
C ALA A 11 -19.08 -5.83 -0.10
N ALA A 12 -20.36 -5.52 0.12
CA ALA A 12 -20.78 -4.22 0.63
C ALA A 12 -20.73 -4.14 2.16
N LYS A 13 -20.74 -5.30 2.83
CA LYS A 13 -20.76 -5.37 4.29
C LYS A 13 -19.35 -5.20 4.86
N GLY A 14 -19.18 -4.20 5.71
CA GLY A 14 -17.91 -3.97 6.40
C GLY A 14 -16.83 -3.25 5.59
N LEU A 15 -17.17 -2.73 4.40
CA LEU A 15 -16.28 -1.93 3.57
C LEU A 15 -16.92 -0.59 3.21
N ASP A 16 -16.47 0.49 3.87
CA ASP A 16 -16.75 1.84 3.39
C ASP A 16 -15.79 2.16 2.24
N ARG A 17 -16.33 2.30 1.05
CA ARG A 17 -15.55 2.68 -0.14
C ARG A 17 -15.22 4.18 -0.20
N GLY A 18 -15.90 5.00 0.59
CA GLY A 18 -15.63 6.43 0.77
C GLY A 18 -16.04 7.34 -0.39
N ARG A 19 -16.47 6.80 -1.53
CA ARG A 19 -16.91 7.56 -2.72
C ARG A 19 -18.03 6.82 -3.48
N SER A 20 -18.76 7.56 -4.31
CA SER A 20 -19.83 7.02 -5.15
C SER A 20 -19.28 6.16 -6.31
N LYS A 21 -20.07 5.19 -6.77
CA LYS A 21 -19.71 4.31 -7.90
C LYS A 21 -19.27 5.05 -9.17
N PRO A 22 -19.87 6.18 -9.60
CA PRO A 22 -19.37 6.95 -10.75
C PRO A 22 -17.95 7.47 -10.57
N VAL A 23 -17.59 7.95 -9.36
CA VAL A 23 -16.24 8.41 -9.05
C VAL A 23 -15.24 7.25 -9.10
N GLU A 24 -15.62 6.10 -8.58
CA GLU A 24 -14.79 4.88 -8.66
C GLU A 24 -14.57 4.46 -10.11
N ALA A 25 -15.62 4.46 -10.92
CA ALA A 25 -15.53 4.11 -12.34
C ALA A 25 -14.62 5.08 -13.12
N ALA A 26 -14.76 6.39 -12.87
CA ALA A 26 -13.91 7.41 -13.47
C ALA A 26 -12.44 7.21 -13.07
N TRP A 27 -12.17 6.93 -11.79
CA TRP A 27 -10.83 6.60 -11.33
C TRP A 27 -10.29 5.35 -12.01
N TYR A 28 -11.09 4.28 -12.09
CA TYR A 28 -10.66 3.03 -12.71
C TYR A 28 -10.22 3.23 -14.16
N LEU A 29 -11.01 3.96 -14.97
CA LEU A 29 -10.70 4.27 -16.36
C LEU A 29 -9.41 5.09 -16.48
N LEU A 30 -9.29 6.17 -15.68
CA LEU A 30 -8.10 7.00 -15.66
C LEU A 30 -6.86 6.20 -15.21
N LYS A 31 -7.01 5.37 -14.21
CA LYS A 31 -5.94 4.49 -13.73
C LYS A 31 -5.44 3.57 -14.84
N CYS A 32 -6.31 2.94 -15.60
CA CYS A 32 -5.92 2.08 -16.72
C CYS A 32 -5.13 2.84 -17.78
N CYS A 33 -5.53 4.07 -18.11
CA CYS A 33 -4.89 4.86 -19.15
C CYS A 33 -3.54 5.45 -18.76
N VAL A 34 -3.37 5.86 -17.48
CA VAL A 34 -2.20 6.66 -17.06
C VAL A 34 -1.27 5.90 -16.10
N PHE A 35 -1.84 5.10 -15.19
CA PHE A 35 -1.05 4.46 -14.15
C PHE A 35 -0.61 3.04 -14.50
N LEU A 36 -1.48 2.22 -15.09
CA LEU A 36 -1.21 0.81 -15.41
C LEU A 36 -0.49 0.61 -16.74
N THR A 37 -0.31 1.65 -17.52
CA THR A 37 0.41 1.62 -18.78
C THR A 37 1.93 1.58 -18.55
N PRO A 38 2.72 1.00 -19.49
CA PRO A 38 4.17 1.09 -19.46
C PRO A 38 4.69 2.48 -19.87
N LEU A 39 3.83 3.36 -20.40
CA LEU A 39 4.23 4.69 -20.82
C LEU A 39 4.72 5.52 -19.63
N PRO A 40 5.86 6.23 -19.76
CA PRO A 40 6.49 6.95 -18.66
C PRO A 40 5.86 8.33 -18.44
N PHE A 41 4.58 8.37 -18.08
CA PHE A 41 3.93 9.63 -17.72
C PHE A 41 4.69 10.33 -16.58
N PRO A 42 4.87 11.67 -16.65
CA PRO A 42 5.56 12.42 -15.61
C PRO A 42 4.94 12.23 -14.22
N SER A 43 5.78 12.09 -13.20
CA SER A 43 5.32 11.94 -11.79
C SER A 43 4.43 13.11 -11.36
N ARG A 44 4.73 14.34 -11.82
CA ARG A 44 3.91 15.54 -11.54
C ARG A 44 2.47 15.37 -11.99
N LEU A 45 2.24 14.82 -13.20
CA LEU A 45 0.91 14.55 -13.72
C LEU A 45 0.21 13.51 -12.85
N LYS A 46 0.86 12.38 -12.56
CA LYS A 46 0.29 11.32 -11.73
C LYS A 46 -0.10 11.84 -10.34
N CYS A 47 0.76 12.63 -9.71
CA CYS A 47 0.48 13.24 -8.40
C CYS A 47 -0.70 14.23 -8.46
N ALA A 48 -0.81 15.05 -9.51
CA ALA A 48 -1.93 15.96 -9.71
C ALA A 48 -3.25 15.20 -9.86
N LEU A 49 -3.26 14.14 -10.65
CA LEU A 49 -4.43 13.27 -10.83
C LEU A 49 -4.84 12.58 -9.52
N LEU A 50 -3.89 12.08 -8.75
CA LEU A 50 -4.17 11.50 -7.42
C LEU A 50 -4.83 12.52 -6.49
N ARG A 51 -4.31 13.76 -6.42
CA ARG A 51 -4.90 14.84 -5.60
C ARG A 51 -6.32 15.18 -6.07
N MET A 52 -6.56 15.24 -7.37
CA MET A 52 -7.88 15.47 -7.95
C MET A 52 -8.90 14.41 -7.50
N PHE A 53 -8.45 13.16 -7.33
CA PHE A 53 -9.29 12.08 -6.81
C PHE A 53 -9.22 11.93 -5.28
N GLY A 54 -8.70 12.93 -4.56
CA GLY A 54 -8.79 13.01 -3.11
C GLY A 54 -7.61 12.41 -2.32
N ALA A 55 -6.52 12.00 -2.99
CA ALA A 55 -5.30 11.62 -2.28
C ALA A 55 -4.59 12.86 -1.70
N THR A 56 -3.96 12.71 -0.54
CA THR A 56 -2.98 13.66 -0.04
C THR A 56 -1.61 13.26 -0.57
N VAL A 57 -0.98 14.11 -1.39
CA VAL A 57 0.34 13.83 -1.97
C VAL A 57 1.23 15.04 -1.78
N GLY A 58 2.37 14.86 -1.14
CA GLY A 58 3.37 15.90 -0.89
C GLY A 58 4.11 16.38 -2.14
N SER A 59 5.11 17.20 -1.93
CA SER A 59 5.99 17.74 -2.96
C SER A 59 7.10 16.73 -3.33
N GLY A 60 7.65 16.82 -4.54
CA GLY A 60 8.81 16.02 -4.94
C GLY A 60 8.58 14.50 -5.01
N VAL A 61 7.33 14.03 -4.93
CA VAL A 61 7.03 12.60 -5.01
C VAL A 61 7.34 12.07 -6.42
N VAL A 62 8.07 10.96 -6.46
CA VAL A 62 8.39 10.23 -7.70
C VAL A 62 7.53 8.99 -7.82
N MET A 63 6.84 8.83 -8.95
CA MET A 63 5.97 7.69 -9.21
C MET A 63 6.29 7.04 -10.55
N LYS A 64 6.78 5.82 -10.49
CA LYS A 64 7.20 5.03 -11.67
C LYS A 64 5.98 4.49 -12.46
N PRO A 65 6.19 3.92 -13.66
CA PRO A 65 5.12 3.25 -14.42
C PRO A 65 4.47 2.07 -13.69
N ARG A 66 3.28 1.69 -14.13
CA ARG A 66 2.51 0.51 -13.68
C ARG A 66 2.19 0.46 -12.18
N VAL A 67 2.20 1.61 -11.51
CA VAL A 67 1.75 1.68 -10.11
C VAL A 67 0.24 1.50 -10.06
N ASN A 68 -0.23 0.53 -9.28
CA ASN A 68 -1.65 0.23 -9.11
C ASN A 68 -2.16 0.72 -7.76
N ILE A 69 -3.00 1.74 -7.75
CA ILE A 69 -3.63 2.30 -6.55
C ILE A 69 -5.12 2.03 -6.60
N HIS A 70 -5.67 1.38 -5.57
CA HIS A 70 -7.08 0.97 -5.58
C HIS A 70 -8.02 2.15 -5.33
N LEU A 71 -7.89 2.86 -4.21
CA LEU A 71 -8.76 3.97 -3.80
C LEU A 71 -7.91 5.21 -3.46
N PRO A 72 -7.69 6.16 -4.39
CA PRO A 72 -6.79 7.30 -4.14
C PRO A 72 -7.22 8.17 -2.96
N TRP A 73 -8.50 8.32 -2.69
CA TRP A 73 -9.00 9.09 -1.54
C TRP A 73 -8.70 8.47 -0.17
N LYS A 74 -8.17 7.25 -0.13
CA LYS A 74 -7.65 6.58 1.07
C LYS A 74 -6.12 6.47 1.06
N LEU A 75 -5.42 7.36 0.34
CA LEU A 75 -3.97 7.36 0.21
C LEU A 75 -3.39 8.71 0.63
N ALA A 76 -2.37 8.66 1.49
CA ALA A 76 -1.50 9.79 1.79
C ALA A 76 -0.05 9.43 1.50
N ILE A 77 0.70 10.33 0.84
CA ILE A 77 2.13 10.19 0.53
C ILE A 77 2.81 11.50 0.91
N GLY A 78 3.81 11.44 1.79
CA GLY A 78 4.62 12.57 2.21
C GLY A 78 5.65 13.00 1.17
N ASP A 79 6.32 14.12 1.46
CA ASP A 79 7.26 14.78 0.58
C ASP A 79 8.44 13.86 0.17
N HIS A 80 8.93 14.03 -1.05
CA HIS A 80 10.14 13.39 -1.57
C HIS A 80 10.16 11.86 -1.51
N SER A 81 8.98 11.23 -1.40
CA SER A 81 8.86 9.76 -1.38
C SER A 81 8.85 9.18 -2.79
N TRP A 82 9.37 7.96 -2.92
CA TRP A 82 9.49 7.23 -4.18
C TRP A 82 8.58 6.01 -4.19
N ILE A 83 7.76 5.90 -5.24
CA ILE A 83 6.91 4.72 -5.50
C ILE A 83 7.45 4.04 -6.75
N GLY A 84 8.00 2.86 -6.56
CA GLY A 84 8.66 2.03 -7.57
C GLY A 84 7.70 1.49 -8.62
N GLU A 85 8.26 0.94 -9.67
CA GLU A 85 7.53 0.32 -10.76
C GLU A 85 6.71 -0.89 -10.28
N GLU A 86 5.50 -1.03 -10.79
CA GLU A 86 4.59 -2.16 -10.47
C GLU A 86 4.22 -2.28 -8.97
N VAL A 87 4.43 -1.23 -8.17
CA VAL A 87 3.93 -1.22 -6.79
C VAL A 87 2.42 -1.32 -6.81
N PHE A 88 1.88 -2.23 -5.98
CA PHE A 88 0.46 -2.36 -5.79
C PHE A 88 0.03 -1.88 -4.40
N ILE A 89 -0.93 -0.96 -4.33
CA ILE A 89 -1.53 -0.43 -3.12
C ILE A 89 -3.02 -0.80 -3.13
N LEU A 90 -3.36 -1.91 -2.47
CA LEU A 90 -4.74 -2.33 -2.23
C LEU A 90 -5.22 -1.70 -0.92
N ASN A 91 -5.64 -0.45 -1.01
CA ASN A 91 -6.00 0.39 0.13
C ASN A 91 -7.52 0.45 0.34
N LEU A 92 -8.12 -0.67 0.75
CA LEU A 92 -9.50 -0.71 1.24
C LEU A 92 -9.68 0.11 2.52
N GLU A 93 -8.62 0.18 3.34
CA GLU A 93 -8.45 1.08 4.47
C GLU A 93 -7.31 2.08 4.18
N PRO A 94 -7.17 3.16 4.97
CA PRO A 94 -6.13 4.15 4.73
C PRO A 94 -4.71 3.57 4.66
N VAL A 95 -3.96 4.01 3.65
CA VAL A 95 -2.51 3.80 3.56
C VAL A 95 -1.84 5.16 3.67
N THR A 96 -0.98 5.31 4.67
CA THR A 96 -0.16 6.50 4.87
C THR A 96 1.31 6.14 4.63
N ILE A 97 1.95 6.84 3.72
CA ILE A 97 3.39 6.78 3.44
C ILE A 97 3.96 8.13 3.83
N GLY A 98 4.90 8.16 4.75
CA GLY A 98 5.56 9.37 5.24
C GLY A 98 6.44 10.05 4.21
N ALA A 99 7.20 11.05 4.65
CA ALA A 99 8.18 11.75 3.82
C ALA A 99 9.46 10.91 3.65
N HIS A 100 10.16 11.13 2.53
CA HIS A 100 11.46 10.49 2.24
C HIS A 100 11.42 8.96 2.26
N CYS A 101 10.25 8.36 2.05
CA CYS A 101 10.08 6.91 1.98
C CYS A 101 10.46 6.38 0.59
N CYS A 102 10.92 5.12 0.56
CA CYS A 102 11.11 4.39 -0.69
C CYS A 102 10.27 3.11 -0.68
N ILE A 103 9.32 3.00 -1.57
CA ILE A 103 8.56 1.77 -1.84
C ILE A 103 9.12 1.20 -3.14
N SER A 104 9.88 0.12 -3.04
CA SER A 104 10.58 -0.46 -4.18
C SER A 104 9.64 -1.26 -5.09
N GLN A 105 10.17 -1.65 -6.25
CA GLN A 105 9.45 -2.29 -7.34
C GLN A 105 8.67 -3.53 -6.88
N ARG A 106 7.42 -3.64 -7.35
CA ARG A 106 6.53 -4.79 -7.07
C ARG A 106 6.22 -5.01 -5.59
N ALA A 107 6.53 -4.05 -4.71
CA ALA A 107 6.06 -4.15 -3.33
C ALA A 107 4.52 -4.09 -3.32
N PHE A 108 3.92 -4.86 -2.43
CA PHE A 108 2.48 -4.94 -2.26
C PHE A 108 2.06 -4.48 -0.87
N LEU A 109 1.37 -3.33 -0.79
CA LEU A 109 0.76 -2.82 0.42
C LEU A 109 -0.72 -3.23 0.40
N CYS A 110 -1.12 -4.15 1.28
CA CYS A 110 -2.44 -4.75 1.29
C CYS A 110 -3.15 -4.50 2.62
N THR A 111 -4.11 -3.61 2.64
CA THR A 111 -4.94 -3.37 3.84
C THR A 111 -6.09 -4.36 3.96
N GLY A 112 -6.42 -5.08 2.88
CA GLY A 112 -7.53 -6.02 2.81
C GLY A 112 -7.20 -7.37 3.44
N ASN A 113 -8.17 -7.94 4.16
CA ASN A 113 -8.15 -9.29 4.67
C ASN A 113 -9.59 -9.78 4.90
N HIS A 114 -9.75 -11.07 5.15
CA HIS A 114 -11.01 -11.70 5.50
C HIS A 114 -10.91 -12.40 6.85
N ASP A 115 -12.01 -12.45 7.60
CA ASP A 115 -12.06 -13.32 8.77
C ASP A 115 -12.41 -14.76 8.33
N PHE A 116 -11.37 -15.52 8.03
CA PHE A 116 -11.49 -16.92 7.58
C PHE A 116 -12.10 -17.87 8.61
N ARG A 117 -12.33 -17.40 9.84
CA ARG A 117 -13.02 -18.19 10.90
C ARG A 117 -14.53 -18.12 10.81
N GLN A 118 -15.06 -17.18 10.02
CA GLN A 118 -16.49 -17.07 9.72
C GLN A 118 -16.81 -17.71 8.37
N PRO A 119 -17.94 -18.43 8.24
CA PRO A 119 -18.29 -19.12 7.01
C PRO A 119 -18.41 -18.21 5.78
N ASP A 120 -18.90 -16.99 5.96
CA ASP A 120 -19.11 -15.97 4.94
C ASP A 120 -17.88 -15.07 4.70
N MET A 121 -16.77 -15.33 5.41
CA MET A 121 -15.48 -14.65 5.28
C MET A 121 -15.60 -13.12 5.15
N PRO A 122 -16.22 -12.40 6.11
CA PRO A 122 -16.41 -10.97 6.02
C PRO A 122 -15.06 -10.22 5.98
N PHE A 123 -15.08 -8.99 5.48
CA PHE A 123 -13.88 -8.16 5.48
C PHE A 123 -13.33 -7.90 6.89
N ARG A 124 -12.02 -8.00 7.02
CA ARG A 124 -11.23 -7.66 8.20
C ARG A 124 -10.04 -6.81 7.78
N SER A 125 -10.33 -5.64 7.23
CA SER A 125 -9.31 -4.73 6.73
C SER A 125 -8.78 -3.81 7.84
N GLN A 126 -7.49 -3.42 7.75
CA GLN A 126 -6.85 -2.51 8.70
C GLN A 126 -5.88 -1.58 7.98
N PRO A 127 -5.69 -0.32 8.45
CA PRO A 127 -4.81 0.65 7.80
C PRO A 127 -3.35 0.22 7.85
N ILE A 128 -2.55 0.74 6.90
CA ILE A 128 -1.09 0.58 6.87
C ILE A 128 -0.45 1.95 7.04
N ARG A 129 0.64 1.99 7.83
CA ARG A 129 1.46 3.16 8.01
C ARG A 129 2.92 2.83 7.70
N ILE A 130 3.50 3.58 6.78
CA ILE A 130 4.94 3.58 6.51
C ILE A 130 5.45 4.93 7.00
N GLU A 131 6.26 4.95 8.04
CA GLU A 131 6.74 6.17 8.67
C GLU A 131 7.93 6.78 7.90
N ASP A 132 8.28 8.04 8.25
CA ASP A 132 9.27 8.82 7.52
C ASP A 132 10.60 8.10 7.34
N GLY A 133 11.21 8.23 6.17
CA GLY A 133 12.51 7.65 5.85
C GLY A 133 12.53 6.12 5.75
N ALA A 134 11.39 5.45 5.90
CA ALA A 134 11.34 4.00 5.79
C ALA A 134 11.53 3.51 4.35
N TRP A 135 12.13 2.34 4.21
CA TRP A 135 12.34 1.68 2.93
C TRP A 135 11.68 0.31 2.90
N VAL A 136 10.72 0.12 2.01
CA VAL A 136 10.11 -1.19 1.72
C VAL A 136 10.78 -1.75 0.48
N GLY A 137 11.56 -2.81 0.65
CA GLY A 137 12.32 -3.49 -0.41
C GLY A 137 11.43 -4.11 -1.48
N ALA A 138 12.03 -4.38 -2.64
CA ALA A 138 11.33 -4.93 -3.79
C ALA A 138 10.62 -6.26 -3.47
N GLN A 139 9.43 -6.46 -4.07
CA GLN A 139 8.62 -7.68 -3.91
C GLN A 139 8.23 -8.02 -2.47
N SER A 140 8.34 -7.07 -1.53
CA SER A 140 7.86 -7.27 -0.16
C SER A 140 6.35 -7.14 -0.09
N PHE A 141 5.74 -7.93 0.79
CA PHE A 141 4.32 -7.81 1.16
C PHE A 141 4.20 -7.12 2.52
N VAL A 142 3.35 -6.11 2.61
CA VAL A 142 3.00 -5.44 3.87
C VAL A 142 1.51 -5.64 4.11
N GLY A 143 1.18 -6.36 5.18
CA GLY A 143 -0.18 -6.77 5.52
C GLY A 143 -0.98 -5.73 6.30
N PRO A 144 -2.29 -6.03 6.53
CA PRO A 144 -3.20 -5.14 7.25
C PRO A 144 -2.74 -4.85 8.67
N GLY A 145 -2.92 -3.61 9.13
CA GLY A 145 -2.61 -3.16 10.48
C GLY A 145 -1.12 -2.95 10.76
N VAL A 146 -0.26 -3.08 9.77
CA VAL A 146 1.19 -2.95 9.93
C VAL A 146 1.62 -1.48 9.94
N THR A 147 2.47 -1.15 10.90
CA THR A 147 3.30 0.06 10.88
C THR A 147 4.76 -0.35 10.62
N VAL A 148 5.37 0.23 9.59
CA VAL A 148 6.82 0.18 9.36
C VAL A 148 7.39 1.45 9.96
N GLY A 149 8.15 1.32 11.06
CA GLY A 149 8.62 2.45 11.85
C GLY A 149 9.61 3.34 11.11
N THR A 150 9.78 4.55 11.63
CA THR A 150 10.65 5.60 11.07
C THR A 150 12.03 5.04 10.72
N GLU A 151 12.48 5.32 9.50
CA GLU A 151 13.78 4.86 8.98
C GLU A 151 14.00 3.33 9.02
N ALA A 152 12.97 2.52 9.21
CA ALA A 152 13.11 1.08 9.11
C ALA A 152 13.35 0.64 7.65
N VAL A 153 14.06 -0.45 7.47
CA VAL A 153 14.33 -1.08 6.18
C VAL A 153 13.73 -2.47 6.16
N ILE A 154 12.80 -2.69 5.27
CA ILE A 154 12.28 -4.02 4.97
C ILE A 154 13.07 -4.58 3.78
N SER A 155 13.80 -5.65 3.99
CA SER A 155 14.58 -6.30 2.93
C SER A 155 13.66 -6.88 1.84
N ALA A 156 14.15 -6.92 0.62
CA ALA A 156 13.39 -7.44 -0.54
C ALA A 156 12.81 -8.84 -0.28
N GLY A 157 11.62 -9.10 -0.81
CA GLY A 157 10.93 -10.39 -0.68
C GLY A 157 10.37 -10.71 0.72
N SER A 158 10.38 -9.76 1.66
CA SER A 158 9.89 -10.00 3.02
C SER A 158 8.38 -9.99 3.12
N ILE A 159 7.82 -10.79 4.04
CA ILE A 159 6.38 -10.85 4.36
C ILE A 159 6.14 -10.22 5.72
N VAL A 160 5.66 -8.97 5.72
CA VAL A 160 5.48 -8.14 6.90
C VAL A 160 4.03 -8.24 7.38
N THR A 161 3.79 -9.10 8.37
CA THR A 161 2.47 -9.32 8.97
C THR A 161 2.32 -8.72 10.37
N ARG A 162 3.40 -8.11 10.89
CA ARG A 162 3.44 -7.42 12.18
C ARG A 162 4.24 -6.13 12.04
N SER A 163 3.91 -5.12 12.84
CA SER A 163 4.66 -3.86 12.84
C SER A 163 6.14 -4.06 13.12
N GLN A 164 6.97 -3.28 12.43
CA GLN A 164 8.43 -3.34 12.53
C GLN A 164 8.94 -2.07 13.22
N PRO A 165 9.92 -2.20 14.12
CA PRO A 165 10.44 -1.08 14.88
C PRO A 165 11.23 -0.10 14.01
N ALA A 166 11.31 1.16 14.47
CA ALA A 166 12.10 2.20 13.83
C ALA A 166 13.59 1.85 13.77
N GLN A 167 14.28 2.35 12.75
CA GLN A 167 15.73 2.28 12.57
C GLN A 167 16.31 0.85 12.55
N LYS A 168 15.50 -0.15 12.22
CA LYS A 168 15.95 -1.54 12.07
C LYS A 168 15.95 -1.98 10.62
N VAL A 169 16.86 -2.86 10.28
CA VAL A 169 16.80 -3.69 9.08
C VAL A 169 16.06 -4.97 9.43
N CYS A 170 14.96 -5.21 8.74
CA CYS A 170 14.07 -6.34 8.99
C CYS A 170 13.97 -7.21 7.74
N ALA A 171 13.89 -8.53 7.90
CA ALA A 171 13.79 -9.45 6.76
C ALA A 171 13.05 -10.73 7.11
N GLY A 172 12.61 -11.44 6.08
CA GLY A 172 12.15 -12.81 6.16
C GLY A 172 10.64 -13.00 6.03
N ASN A 173 10.21 -14.26 6.20
CA ASN A 173 8.82 -14.70 6.25
C ASN A 173 8.62 -15.65 7.45
N PRO A 174 8.04 -15.20 8.57
CA PRO A 174 7.61 -13.81 8.82
C PRO A 174 8.80 -12.83 8.95
N CYS A 175 8.56 -11.56 8.59
CA CYS A 175 9.57 -10.51 8.71
C CYS A 175 9.86 -10.20 10.19
N VAL A 176 11.15 -10.21 10.54
CA VAL A 176 11.64 -9.91 11.88
C VAL A 176 12.82 -8.94 11.85
N PRO A 177 13.05 -8.14 12.92
CA PRO A 177 14.22 -7.28 13.01
C PRO A 177 15.51 -8.10 13.08
N LEU A 178 16.53 -7.69 12.31
CA LEU A 178 17.84 -8.37 12.26
C LEU A 178 18.97 -7.55 12.89
N LYS A 179 19.06 -6.26 12.56
CA LYS A 179 20.12 -5.36 13.03
C LYS A 179 19.69 -3.90 13.01
N ASP A 180 20.44 -3.03 13.62
CA ASP A 180 20.26 -1.59 13.50
C ASP A 180 20.62 -1.12 12.08
N ARG A 181 19.81 -0.21 11.50
CA ARG A 181 20.08 0.35 10.18
C ARG A 181 21.42 1.05 10.10
N TRP A 182 21.80 1.75 11.16
CA TRP A 182 22.99 2.59 11.24
C TRP A 182 24.16 1.90 11.96
N SER A 183 24.05 0.58 12.27
CA SER A 183 25.20 -0.16 12.79
C SER A 183 26.32 -0.18 11.76
N ARG A 184 27.54 0.12 12.16
CA ARG A 184 28.72 -0.07 11.31
C ARG A 184 28.82 -1.55 10.93
N LEU A 185 29.14 -1.81 9.66
CA LEU A 185 29.49 -3.14 9.16
C LEU A 185 30.74 -3.66 9.84
#